data_5d16abbc1a0a28cb6d4332826f08be21
#
_entry.id   5d16abbc1a0a28cb6d4332826f08be21
#
_cell.length_a   1.000
_cell.length_b   1.000
_cell.length_c   1.000
_cell.angle_alpha   90.00
_cell.angle_beta   90.00
_cell.angle_gamma   90.00
#
_symmetry.space_group_name_H-M   'P 1'
#
loop_
_entity.id
_entity.type
_entity.pdbx_description
1 polymer ?
#
loop_
_entity_poly.entity_id
_entity_poly.type
_entity_poly.pdbx_seq_one_letter_code
_entity_poly.pdbx_strand_id
1 'polypeptide(L)'
;MSYELRAVMTPDDWRAMHDIRQKVLFAPGRHSISYDENHPDDRADGNTPFLLFENEEPLGVARLDERGETGIVRLVAIVQHKQRKGYGLRLNNFIEAEARRRGVRILRVNAAPDAVGFYLKAGWSEKLWDPTELVGLAQGAIQMEKVICE
;
A
#
# COMPACT_ATOMS: atom_id res chain seq x y z
N MET A 1 4.93 20.44 -10.77
CA MET A 1 4.37 19.76 -9.62
C MET A 1 5.43 18.91 -8.95
N SER A 2 5.45 18.93 -7.64
CA SER A 2 6.46 18.22 -6.86
C SER A 2 5.82 17.04 -6.14
N TYR A 3 6.41 15.86 -6.27
CA TYR A 3 5.97 14.64 -5.60
C TYR A 3 7.08 14.11 -4.72
N GLU A 4 6.70 13.58 -3.57
CA GLU A 4 7.67 12.98 -2.64
C GLU A 4 7.03 11.79 -1.94
N LEU A 5 7.72 10.65 -1.94
CA LEU A 5 7.38 9.53 -1.08
C LEU A 5 8.26 9.59 0.16
N ARG A 6 7.64 9.52 1.33
CA ARG A 6 8.40 9.63 2.57
C ARG A 6 7.86 8.64 3.61
N ALA A 7 8.77 8.02 4.34
CA ALA A 7 8.37 7.17 5.47
C ALA A 7 7.65 8.00 6.52
N VAL A 8 6.62 7.44 7.11
CA VAL A 8 5.86 8.10 8.17
C VAL A 8 6.72 8.18 9.42
N MET A 9 7.02 9.40 9.89
CA MET A 9 7.95 9.60 11.00
C MET A 9 7.43 10.56 12.06
N THR A 10 6.82 11.69 11.64
CA THR A 10 6.37 12.73 12.57
C THR A 10 4.95 12.45 13.05
N PRO A 11 4.53 13.06 14.19
CA PRO A 11 3.14 12.95 14.63
C PRO A 11 2.14 13.41 13.56
N ASP A 12 2.47 14.45 12.80
CA ASP A 12 1.60 14.91 11.71
C ASP A 12 1.51 13.88 10.58
N ASP A 13 2.62 13.22 10.24
CA ASP A 13 2.62 12.14 9.25
C ASP A 13 1.71 10.99 9.70
N TRP A 14 1.83 10.56 10.96
CA TRP A 14 0.99 9.50 11.49
C TRP A 14 -0.49 9.87 11.42
N ARG A 15 -0.81 11.09 11.80
CA ARG A 15 -2.20 11.58 11.75
C ARG A 15 -2.73 11.58 10.33
N ALA A 16 -1.94 12.08 9.37
CA ALA A 16 -2.35 12.11 7.96
C ALA A 16 -2.57 10.70 7.40
N MET A 17 -1.66 9.77 7.72
CA MET A 17 -1.79 8.38 7.27
C MET A 17 -3.06 7.73 7.82
N HIS A 18 -3.29 7.86 9.12
CA HIS A 18 -4.47 7.28 9.75
C HIS A 18 -5.75 7.87 9.17
N ASP A 19 -5.76 9.18 8.93
CA ASP A 19 -6.92 9.86 8.35
C ASP A 19 -7.26 9.30 6.96
N ILE A 20 -6.27 9.13 6.10
CA ILE A 20 -6.48 8.60 4.75
C ILE A 20 -6.99 7.15 4.83
N ARG A 21 -6.35 6.31 5.64
CA ARG A 21 -6.78 4.92 5.80
C ARG A 21 -8.22 4.83 6.27
N GLN A 22 -8.56 5.61 7.28
CA GLN A 22 -9.89 5.56 7.88
C GLN A 22 -10.97 6.01 6.90
N LYS A 23 -10.71 7.07 6.14
CA LYS A 23 -11.68 7.60 5.19
C LYS A 23 -11.83 6.76 3.93
N VAL A 24 -10.75 6.14 3.47
CA VAL A 24 -10.74 5.42 2.18
C VAL A 24 -10.94 3.93 2.37
N LEU A 25 -10.16 3.30 3.25
CA LEU A 25 -10.17 1.84 3.40
C LEU A 25 -11.18 1.35 4.44
N PHE A 26 -11.46 2.17 5.46
CA PHE A 26 -12.33 1.81 6.57
C PHE A 26 -13.57 2.69 6.63
N ALA A 27 -14.01 3.20 5.49
CA ALA A 27 -15.22 4.01 5.41
C ALA A 27 -16.45 3.21 5.88
N PRO A 28 -17.43 3.87 6.52
CA PRO A 28 -18.65 3.18 6.98
C PRO A 28 -19.32 2.41 5.84
N GLY A 29 -19.77 1.17 6.14
CA GLY A 29 -20.45 0.32 5.17
C GLY A 29 -19.54 -0.43 4.21
N ARG A 30 -18.24 -0.19 4.25
CA ARG A 30 -17.31 -0.86 3.35
C ARG A 30 -17.02 -2.31 3.79
N HIS A 31 -16.91 -2.53 5.09
CA HIS A 31 -16.78 -3.85 5.71
C HIS A 31 -17.03 -3.72 7.21
N SER A 32 -17.03 -4.85 7.93
CA SER A 32 -17.32 -4.87 9.36
C SER A 32 -16.11 -4.65 10.27
N ILE A 33 -14.91 -4.52 9.69
CA ILE A 33 -13.67 -4.38 10.45
C ILE A 33 -13.46 -2.92 10.81
N SER A 34 -13.23 -2.66 12.12
CA SER A 34 -12.93 -1.32 12.61
C SER A 34 -11.45 -0.98 12.44
N TYR A 35 -11.18 0.28 12.18
CA TYR A 35 -9.81 0.74 12.07
C TYR A 35 -9.15 0.87 13.44
N ASP A 36 -7.93 0.36 13.57
CA ASP A 36 -7.13 0.44 14.79
C ASP A 36 -5.87 1.26 14.54
N GLU A 37 -5.82 2.49 15.05
CA GLU A 37 -4.65 3.37 14.92
C GLU A 37 -3.44 2.84 15.69
N ASN A 38 -3.66 1.94 16.62
CA ASN A 38 -2.59 1.41 17.49
C ASN A 38 -2.18 -0.01 17.08
N HIS A 39 -2.53 -0.43 15.87
CA HIS A 39 -2.18 -1.77 15.41
C HIS A 39 -0.67 -1.94 15.40
N PRO A 40 -0.14 -2.99 16.06
CA PRO A 40 1.31 -3.15 16.21
C PRO A 40 2.06 -3.34 14.89
N ASP A 41 1.39 -3.81 13.85
CA ASP A 41 2.04 -4.06 12.56
C ASP A 41 2.62 -2.79 11.94
N ASP A 42 2.05 -1.61 12.23
CA ASP A 42 2.56 -0.37 11.67
C ASP A 42 3.95 0.00 12.19
N ARG A 43 4.33 -0.55 13.34
CA ARG A 43 5.62 -0.27 13.97
C ARG A 43 6.49 -1.52 14.13
N ALA A 44 6.06 -2.64 13.57
CA ALA A 44 6.81 -3.90 13.65
C ALA A 44 8.07 -3.80 12.78
N ASP A 45 9.11 -4.53 13.18
CA ASP A 45 10.36 -4.57 12.42
C ASP A 45 10.12 -5.04 10.99
N GLY A 46 10.74 -4.34 10.04
CA GLY A 46 10.60 -4.63 8.62
C GLY A 46 9.37 -4.00 7.97
N ASN A 47 8.48 -3.42 8.74
CA ASN A 47 7.27 -2.77 8.21
C ASN A 47 7.45 -1.26 8.21
N THR A 48 7.22 -0.62 7.07
CA THR A 48 7.37 0.83 6.94
C THR A 48 6.14 1.42 6.25
N PRO A 49 5.35 2.24 6.97
CA PRO A 49 4.29 3.01 6.31
C PRO A 49 4.89 4.20 5.58
N PHE A 50 4.32 4.51 4.42
CA PHE A 50 4.74 5.63 3.58
C PHE A 50 3.57 6.55 3.26
N LEU A 51 3.89 7.82 3.11
CA LEU A 51 2.99 8.83 2.56
C LEU A 51 3.56 9.32 1.24
N LEU A 52 2.69 9.46 0.24
CA LEU A 52 3.00 10.17 -0.99
C LEU A 52 2.42 11.57 -0.88
N PHE A 53 3.24 12.56 -1.14
CA PHE A 53 2.86 13.98 -1.13
C PHE A 53 2.85 14.55 -2.53
N GLU A 54 1.89 15.42 -2.78
CA GLU A 54 1.87 16.27 -3.96
C GLU A 54 1.90 17.71 -3.47
N ASN A 55 2.97 18.45 -3.80
CA ASN A 55 3.13 19.84 -3.35
C ASN A 55 2.92 19.99 -1.84
N GLU A 56 3.52 19.09 -1.07
CA GLU A 56 3.46 19.06 0.39
C GLU A 56 2.10 18.64 0.99
N GLU A 57 1.13 18.24 0.16
CA GLU A 57 -0.15 17.73 0.64
C GLU A 57 -0.17 16.20 0.56
N PRO A 58 -0.61 15.51 1.63
CA PRO A 58 -0.74 14.05 1.59
C PRO A 58 -1.73 13.62 0.50
N LEU A 59 -1.28 12.73 -0.37
CA LEU A 59 -2.03 12.27 -1.53
C LEU A 59 -2.43 10.81 -1.42
N GLY A 60 -1.55 10.00 -0.83
CA GLY A 60 -1.77 8.57 -0.73
C GLY A 60 -0.90 7.91 0.32
N VAL A 61 -1.23 6.66 0.62
CA VAL A 61 -0.54 5.85 1.63
C VAL A 61 -0.30 4.45 1.10
N ALA A 62 0.74 3.81 1.61
CA ALA A 62 0.99 2.38 1.47
C ALA A 62 1.93 1.96 2.58
N ARG A 63 1.87 0.67 2.98
CA ARG A 63 2.87 0.12 3.89
C ARG A 63 3.64 -0.96 3.13
N LEU A 64 4.96 -0.93 3.28
CA LEU A 64 5.84 -1.96 2.74
C LEU A 64 6.34 -2.83 3.88
N ASP A 65 5.99 -4.12 3.84
CA ASP A 65 6.43 -5.11 4.82
C ASP A 65 7.56 -5.91 4.17
N GLU A 66 8.80 -5.68 4.62
CA GLU A 66 9.97 -6.35 4.05
C GLU A 66 10.21 -7.69 4.74
N ARG A 67 10.46 -8.71 3.92
CA ARG A 67 10.75 -10.07 4.39
C ARG A 67 11.89 -10.61 3.51
N GLY A 68 13.13 -10.28 3.91
CA GLY A 68 14.30 -10.59 3.09
C GLY A 68 14.25 -9.84 1.77
N GLU A 69 14.33 -10.55 0.66
CA GLU A 69 14.27 -9.94 -0.67
C GLU A 69 12.85 -9.75 -1.20
N THR A 70 11.86 -10.12 -0.43
CA THR A 70 10.44 -9.98 -0.78
C THR A 70 9.83 -8.84 0.03
N GLY A 71 8.98 -8.05 -0.61
CA GLY A 71 8.20 -7.02 0.07
C GLY A 71 6.71 -7.22 -0.19
N ILE A 72 5.90 -7.05 0.86
CA ILE A 72 4.44 -7.12 0.73
C ILE A 72 3.91 -5.70 0.85
N VAL A 73 3.18 -5.26 -0.18
CA VAL A 73 2.56 -3.92 -0.20
C VAL A 73 1.17 -4.04 0.39
N ARG A 74 0.89 -3.23 1.41
CA ARG A 74 -0.38 -3.31 2.15
C ARG A 74 -1.01 -1.94 2.32
N LEU A 75 -2.31 -1.92 2.54
CA LEU A 75 -3.06 -0.73 2.94
C LEU A 75 -2.83 0.45 1.99
N VAL A 76 -2.93 0.16 0.69
CA VAL A 76 -2.75 1.15 -0.37
C VAL A 76 -4.03 1.97 -0.51
N ALA A 77 -3.92 3.28 -0.47
CA ALA A 77 -5.06 4.16 -0.65
C ALA A 77 -4.63 5.51 -1.23
N ILE A 78 -5.48 6.05 -2.10
CA ILE A 78 -5.37 7.42 -2.60
C ILE A 78 -6.54 8.21 -2.01
N VAL A 79 -6.30 9.47 -1.60
CA VAL A 79 -7.36 10.32 -1.08
C VAL A 79 -8.51 10.38 -2.10
N GLN A 80 -9.75 10.39 -1.60
CA GLN A 80 -10.93 10.15 -2.41
C GLN A 80 -11.06 11.11 -3.60
N HIS A 81 -10.81 12.39 -3.40
CA HIS A 81 -10.96 13.38 -4.47
C HIS A 81 -9.85 13.33 -5.53
N LYS A 82 -8.83 12.50 -5.31
CA LYS A 82 -7.73 12.30 -6.26
C LYS A 82 -7.77 10.93 -6.94
N GLN A 83 -8.74 10.10 -6.63
CA GLN A 83 -8.86 8.78 -7.25
C GLN A 83 -9.20 8.87 -8.73
N ARG A 84 -8.84 7.83 -9.50
CA ARG A 84 -9.11 7.70 -10.94
C ARG A 84 -8.42 8.76 -11.81
N LYS A 85 -7.30 9.32 -11.33
CA LYS A 85 -6.53 10.35 -12.04
C LYS A 85 -5.08 9.94 -12.28
N GLY A 86 -4.77 8.64 -12.14
CA GLY A 86 -3.42 8.12 -12.35
C GLY A 86 -2.49 8.17 -11.14
N TYR A 87 -2.97 8.62 -10.00
CA TYR A 87 -2.12 8.72 -8.80
C TYR A 87 -1.82 7.37 -8.18
N GLY A 88 -2.71 6.38 -8.36
CA GLY A 88 -2.42 5.02 -7.90
C GLY A 88 -1.19 4.44 -8.58
N LEU A 89 -1.08 4.63 -9.89
CA LEU A 89 0.11 4.19 -10.64
C LEU A 89 1.35 4.94 -10.17
N ARG A 90 1.23 6.24 -9.92
CA ARG A 90 2.34 7.05 -9.41
C ARG A 90 2.83 6.52 -8.05
N LEU A 91 1.90 6.27 -7.14
CA LEU A 91 2.24 5.70 -5.83
C LEU A 91 2.94 4.35 -6.01
N ASN A 92 2.39 3.48 -6.86
CA ASN A 92 2.99 2.17 -7.12
C ASN A 92 4.42 2.31 -7.64
N ASN A 93 4.66 3.24 -8.55
CA ASN A 93 6.01 3.46 -9.11
C ASN A 93 6.99 3.95 -8.04
N PHE A 94 6.55 4.84 -7.15
CA PHE A 94 7.38 5.31 -6.05
C PHE A 94 7.71 4.18 -5.06
N ILE A 95 6.71 3.34 -4.74
CA ILE A 95 6.92 2.20 -3.84
C ILE A 95 7.90 1.20 -4.48
N GLU A 96 7.78 0.92 -5.78
CA GLU A 96 8.72 0.01 -6.45
C GLU A 96 10.15 0.56 -6.41
N ALA A 97 10.33 1.85 -6.67
CA ALA A 97 11.65 2.47 -6.64
C ALA A 97 12.25 2.40 -5.23
N GLU A 98 11.44 2.69 -4.21
CA GLU A 98 11.90 2.62 -2.82
C GLU A 98 12.24 1.19 -2.41
N ALA A 99 11.43 0.22 -2.83
CA ALA A 99 11.67 -1.19 -2.55
C ALA A 99 12.99 -1.65 -3.18
N ARG A 100 13.25 -1.28 -4.44
CA ARG A 100 14.54 -1.60 -5.10
C ARG A 100 15.71 -1.02 -4.33
N ARG A 101 15.59 0.23 -3.90
CA ARG A 101 16.64 0.90 -3.13
C ARG A 101 16.94 0.15 -1.83
N ARG A 102 15.95 -0.50 -1.25
CA ARG A 102 16.08 -1.28 -0.01
C ARG A 102 16.53 -2.72 -0.24
N GLY A 103 16.76 -3.12 -1.48
CA GLY A 103 17.20 -4.47 -1.81
C GLY A 103 16.08 -5.48 -2.02
N VAL A 104 14.83 -5.02 -2.08
CA VAL A 104 13.68 -5.88 -2.38
C VAL A 104 13.70 -6.21 -3.87
N ARG A 105 13.51 -7.48 -4.19
CA ARG A 105 13.53 -7.98 -5.57
C ARG A 105 12.16 -8.39 -6.07
N ILE A 106 11.27 -8.79 -5.16
CA ILE A 106 9.93 -9.26 -5.50
C ILE A 106 8.93 -8.53 -4.62
N LEU A 107 7.90 -7.95 -5.24
CA LEU A 107 6.77 -7.36 -4.51
C LEU A 107 5.55 -8.27 -4.62
N ARG A 108 4.77 -8.32 -3.55
CA ARG A 108 3.54 -9.10 -3.42
C ARG A 108 2.42 -8.22 -2.89
N VAL A 109 1.19 -8.56 -3.25
CA VAL A 109 0.02 -7.81 -2.81
C VAL A 109 -1.17 -8.75 -2.70
N ASN A 110 -2.07 -8.44 -1.76
CA ASN A 110 -3.41 -9.01 -1.71
C ASN A 110 -4.33 -7.99 -2.38
N ALA A 111 -4.61 -8.18 -3.66
CA ALA A 111 -5.37 -7.21 -4.45
C ALA A 111 -6.86 -7.43 -4.28
N ALA A 112 -7.60 -6.35 -4.00
CA ALA A 112 -9.06 -6.43 -4.05
C ALA A 112 -9.49 -6.82 -5.47
N PRO A 113 -10.58 -7.59 -5.62
CA PRO A 113 -10.98 -8.05 -6.96
C PRO A 113 -11.11 -6.94 -7.98
N ASP A 114 -11.60 -5.77 -7.58
CA ASP A 114 -11.74 -4.62 -8.47
C ASP A 114 -10.43 -3.90 -8.77
N ALA A 115 -9.35 -4.23 -8.08
CA ALA A 115 -8.01 -3.65 -8.32
C ALA A 115 -7.12 -4.54 -9.19
N VAL A 116 -7.52 -5.77 -9.50
CA VAL A 116 -6.71 -6.72 -10.28
C VAL A 116 -6.33 -6.12 -11.64
N GLY A 117 -7.28 -5.49 -12.33
CA GLY A 117 -7.00 -4.87 -13.62
C GLY A 117 -5.93 -3.79 -13.53
N PHE A 118 -5.93 -3.01 -12.47
CA PHE A 118 -4.91 -2.00 -12.23
C PHE A 118 -3.53 -2.65 -12.10
N TYR A 119 -3.41 -3.69 -11.27
CA TYR A 119 -2.12 -4.35 -11.08
C TYR A 119 -1.62 -5.05 -12.33
N LEU A 120 -2.52 -5.68 -13.11
CA LEU A 120 -2.14 -6.29 -14.38
C LEU A 120 -1.54 -5.25 -15.33
N LYS A 121 -2.14 -4.07 -15.43
CA LYS A 121 -1.62 -3.00 -16.27
C LYS A 121 -0.30 -2.45 -15.77
N ALA A 122 -0.06 -2.52 -14.48
CA ALA A 122 1.19 -2.07 -13.85
C ALA A 122 2.30 -3.13 -13.91
N GLY A 123 2.05 -4.25 -14.57
CA GLY A 123 3.07 -5.29 -14.79
C GLY A 123 3.09 -6.40 -13.77
N TRP A 124 2.08 -6.47 -12.91
CA TRP A 124 1.95 -7.56 -11.94
C TRP A 124 1.25 -8.75 -12.59
N SER A 125 1.44 -9.95 -12.02
CA SER A 125 0.74 -11.16 -12.44
C SER A 125 0.12 -11.84 -11.24
N GLU A 126 -0.96 -12.63 -11.48
CA GLU A 126 -1.57 -13.40 -10.42
C GLU A 126 -0.60 -14.50 -9.97
N LYS A 127 -0.46 -14.62 -8.66
CA LYS A 127 0.39 -15.62 -8.04
C LYS A 127 -0.10 -15.86 -6.62
N LEU A 128 -0.54 -17.07 -6.34
CA LEU A 128 -0.90 -17.46 -4.98
C LEU A 128 0.39 -17.64 -4.19
N TRP A 129 0.71 -16.70 -3.31
CA TRP A 129 1.98 -16.69 -2.59
C TRP A 129 1.85 -17.07 -1.12
N ASP A 130 0.71 -16.84 -0.49
CA ASP A 130 0.43 -17.28 0.88
C ASP A 130 -1.08 -17.25 1.15
N PRO A 131 -1.79 -18.36 0.93
CA PRO A 131 -3.25 -18.37 1.11
C PRO A 131 -3.68 -18.14 2.57
N THR A 132 -2.80 -18.33 3.55
CA THR A 132 -3.15 -18.05 4.96
C THR A 132 -3.38 -16.57 5.22
N GLU A 133 -2.92 -15.70 4.32
CA GLU A 133 -3.16 -14.26 4.43
C GLU A 133 -4.56 -13.84 3.98
N LEU A 134 -5.31 -14.71 3.32
CA LEU A 134 -6.61 -14.36 2.74
C LEU A 134 -7.71 -14.39 3.79
N VAL A 135 -7.54 -13.58 4.82
CA VAL A 135 -8.46 -13.45 5.96
C VAL A 135 -8.65 -11.96 6.28
N GLY A 136 -9.69 -11.63 7.04
CA GLY A 136 -9.93 -10.25 7.45
C GLY A 136 -10.12 -9.33 6.24
N LEU A 137 -9.37 -8.25 6.17
CA LEU A 137 -9.42 -7.30 5.04
C LEU A 137 -9.05 -7.95 3.72
N ALA A 138 -8.20 -8.97 3.74
CA ALA A 138 -7.76 -9.67 2.54
C ALA A 138 -8.65 -10.84 2.15
N GLN A 139 -9.75 -11.08 2.85
CA GLN A 139 -10.68 -12.13 2.50
C GLN A 139 -11.25 -11.86 1.10
N GLY A 140 -11.14 -12.83 0.21
CA GLY A 140 -11.61 -12.69 -1.18
C GLY A 140 -10.61 -11.95 -2.09
N ALA A 141 -9.47 -11.51 -1.59
CA ALA A 141 -8.46 -10.85 -2.41
C ALA A 141 -7.80 -11.85 -3.37
N ILE A 142 -7.23 -11.31 -4.44
CA ILE A 142 -6.43 -12.07 -5.40
C ILE A 142 -4.97 -11.74 -5.14
N GLN A 143 -4.17 -12.76 -4.88
CA GLN A 143 -2.75 -12.53 -4.63
C GLN A 143 -2.00 -12.31 -5.94
N MET A 144 -1.15 -11.30 -5.95
CA MET A 144 -0.38 -10.92 -7.13
C MET A 144 1.07 -10.66 -6.76
N GLU A 145 1.94 -10.74 -7.76
CA GLU A 145 3.38 -10.64 -7.57
C GLU A 145 4.00 -9.89 -8.74
N LYS A 146 5.06 -9.13 -8.45
CA LYS A 146 5.87 -8.48 -9.49
C LYS A 146 7.35 -8.62 -9.15
N VAL A 147 8.14 -9.11 -10.10
CA VAL A 147 9.59 -9.10 -10.00
C VAL A 147 10.06 -7.70 -10.39
N ILE A 148 10.70 -6.99 -9.48
CA ILE A 148 11.13 -5.60 -9.70
C ILE A 148 12.65 -5.48 -9.86
N CYS A 149 13.39 -6.54 -9.55
CA CYS A 149 14.85 -6.57 -9.72
C CYS A 149 15.27 -8.03 -9.90
N GLU A 150 16.00 -8.32 -10.96
CA GLU A 150 16.46 -9.68 -11.26
C GLU A 150 17.87 -9.99 -10.76
#